data_73bf2520c3cacadeca7b9ab78c865b82
#
_entry.id   73bf2520c3cacadeca7b9ab78c865b82
#
_cell.length_a   1.000
_cell.length_b   1.000
_cell.length_c   1.000
_cell.angle_alpha   90.00
_cell.angle_beta   90.00
_cell.angle_gamma   90.00
#
_symmetry.space_group_name_H-M   'P 1'
#
loop_
_entity.id
_entity.type
_entity.pdbx_description
1 polymer ?
#
loop_
_entity_poly.entity_id
_entity_poly.type
_entity_poly.pdbx_seq_one_letter_code
_entity_poly.pdbx_strand_id
1 'polypeptide(L)'
;MNQTIHNLITEQLSSWETARNNYEALSTVKIKELNVNGVPYKVQFNPARIVSSGAKVDAKTIKERKCFLCPANLPPVQKGVPFKEHYNILVNPFPIFPRHLTMPEQAHVDQRIATRMEDMLDLAQA
;
A
#
# COMPACT_ATOMS: atom_id res chain seq x y z
N MET A 1 -13.05 -13.99 3.25
CA MET A 1 -11.99 -12.96 3.20
C MET A 1 -10.83 -13.36 2.26
N ASN A 2 -10.12 -14.46 2.51
CA ASN A 2 -8.95 -14.83 1.67
C ASN A 2 -9.22 -14.93 0.17
N GLN A 3 -10.35 -15.55 -0.25
CA GLN A 3 -10.69 -15.67 -1.68
C GLN A 3 -11.01 -14.33 -2.32
N THR A 4 -11.71 -13.45 -1.62
CA THR A 4 -12.04 -12.09 -2.09
C THR A 4 -10.77 -11.27 -2.33
N ILE A 5 -9.82 -11.33 -1.41
CA ILE A 5 -8.52 -10.63 -1.54
C ILE A 5 -7.68 -11.23 -2.66
N HIS A 6 -7.67 -12.56 -2.79
CA HIS A 6 -6.99 -13.22 -3.89
C HIS A 6 -7.55 -12.76 -5.25
N ASN A 7 -8.87 -12.73 -5.38
CA ASN A 7 -9.54 -12.27 -6.59
C ASN A 7 -9.23 -10.80 -6.90
N LEU A 8 -9.25 -9.94 -5.87
CA LEU A 8 -8.87 -8.53 -6.01
C LEU A 8 -7.46 -8.38 -6.58
N ILE A 9 -6.48 -9.06 -5.99
CA ILE A 9 -5.08 -9.00 -6.46
C ILE A 9 -5.00 -9.48 -7.91
N THR A 10 -5.59 -10.63 -8.21
CA THR A 10 -5.56 -11.22 -9.57
C THR A 10 -6.19 -10.28 -10.60
N GLU A 11 -7.35 -9.71 -10.30
CA GLU A 11 -8.02 -8.75 -11.17
C GLU A 11 -7.21 -7.48 -11.38
N GLN A 12 -6.66 -6.90 -10.30
CA GLN A 12 -5.88 -5.68 -10.39
C GLN A 12 -4.57 -5.89 -11.17
N LEU A 13 -3.90 -7.02 -10.99
CA LEU A 13 -2.69 -7.31 -11.77
C LEU A 13 -2.98 -7.61 -13.22
N SER A 14 -4.17 -8.07 -13.58
CA SER A 14 -4.56 -8.27 -14.96
C SER A 14 -4.97 -6.97 -15.66
N SER A 15 -5.67 -6.08 -14.98
CA SER A 15 -6.29 -4.88 -15.54
C SER A 15 -5.48 -3.59 -15.36
N TRP A 16 -4.55 -3.53 -14.40
CA TRP A 16 -3.78 -2.34 -14.07
C TRP A 16 -2.30 -2.51 -14.39
N GLU A 17 -1.89 -1.99 -15.53
CA GLU A 17 -0.52 -2.13 -16.07
C GLU A 17 0.55 -1.67 -15.07
N THR A 18 0.36 -0.52 -14.44
CA THR A 18 1.33 0.01 -13.45
C THR A 18 1.53 -0.96 -12.29
N ALA A 19 0.44 -1.51 -11.74
CA ALA A 19 0.53 -2.50 -10.67
C ALA A 19 1.22 -3.77 -11.17
N ARG A 20 0.81 -4.32 -12.30
CA ARG A 20 1.42 -5.52 -12.89
C ARG A 20 2.92 -5.38 -13.06
N ASN A 21 3.38 -4.32 -13.73
CA ASN A 21 4.80 -4.10 -14.00
C ASN A 21 5.62 -3.99 -12.71
N ASN A 22 5.08 -3.32 -11.69
CA ASN A 22 5.75 -3.16 -10.40
C ASN A 22 5.77 -4.46 -9.58
N TYR A 23 4.75 -5.32 -9.70
CA TYR A 23 4.75 -6.65 -9.09
C TYR A 23 5.72 -7.61 -9.80
N GLU A 24 5.80 -7.57 -11.12
CA GLU A 24 6.78 -8.32 -11.90
C GLU A 24 8.22 -7.90 -11.54
N ALA A 25 8.45 -6.60 -11.31
CA ALA A 25 9.75 -6.08 -10.87
C ALA A 25 10.23 -6.64 -9.51
N LEU A 26 9.34 -7.19 -8.69
CA LEU A 26 9.75 -7.87 -7.45
C LEU A 26 10.66 -9.09 -7.70
N SER A 27 10.56 -9.72 -8.86
CA SER A 27 11.42 -10.84 -9.24
C SER A 27 12.90 -10.43 -9.45
N THR A 28 13.14 -9.14 -9.67
CA THR A 28 14.47 -8.59 -9.97
C THR A 28 15.09 -7.80 -8.81
N VAL A 29 14.42 -7.73 -7.65
CA VAL A 29 14.93 -7.02 -6.49
C VAL A 29 16.19 -7.71 -5.95
N LYS A 30 17.14 -6.89 -5.49
CA LYS A 30 18.34 -7.39 -4.81
C LYS A 30 18.13 -7.35 -3.31
N ILE A 31 18.43 -8.47 -2.65
CA ILE A 31 18.30 -8.60 -1.19
C ILE A 31 19.70 -8.82 -0.61
N LYS A 32 20.03 -8.08 0.45
CA LYS A 32 21.20 -8.28 1.28
C LYS A 32 20.74 -8.61 2.69
N GLU A 33 21.23 -9.70 3.24
CA GLU A 33 21.01 -10.06 4.64
C GLU A 33 22.18 -9.56 5.49
N LEU A 34 21.84 -8.95 6.61
CA LEU A 34 22.78 -8.42 7.59
C LEU A 34 22.40 -8.96 8.97
N ASN A 35 23.40 -9.21 9.81
CA ASN A 35 23.17 -9.50 11.22
C ASN A 35 23.81 -8.37 12.04
N VAL A 36 23.00 -7.69 12.85
CA VAL A 36 23.48 -6.63 13.73
C VAL A 36 23.13 -7.03 15.16
N ASN A 37 24.14 -7.30 15.96
CA ASN A 37 23.99 -7.71 17.36
C ASN A 37 23.02 -8.90 17.56
N GLY A 38 23.08 -9.90 16.67
CA GLY A 38 22.21 -11.09 16.73
C GLY A 38 20.83 -10.92 16.10
N VAL A 39 20.47 -9.70 15.64
CA VAL A 39 19.19 -9.43 14.99
C VAL A 39 19.39 -9.51 13.47
N PRO A 40 18.62 -10.37 12.75
CA PRO A 40 18.69 -10.45 11.30
C PRO A 40 17.93 -9.29 10.64
N TYR A 41 18.56 -8.64 9.67
CA TYR A 41 17.99 -7.59 8.84
C TYR A 41 18.02 -8.01 7.37
N LYS A 42 16.95 -7.71 6.64
CA LYS A 42 16.90 -7.82 5.18
C LYS A 42 16.83 -6.43 4.55
N VAL A 43 17.81 -6.07 3.78
CA VAL A 43 17.84 -4.85 2.99
C VAL A 43 17.42 -5.18 1.57
N GLN A 44 16.33 -4.61 1.11
CA GLN A 44 15.81 -4.80 -0.24
C GLN A 44 16.10 -3.56 -1.10
N PHE A 45 16.77 -3.75 -2.22
CA PHE A 45 16.92 -2.74 -3.24
C PHE A 45 15.95 -3.00 -4.39
N ASN A 46 14.96 -2.12 -4.53
CA ASN A 46 13.92 -2.18 -5.55
C ASN A 46 13.84 -0.84 -6.30
N PRO A 47 14.51 -0.71 -7.46
CA PRO A 47 14.52 0.55 -8.22
C PRO A 47 13.14 0.95 -8.76
N ALA A 48 12.22 0.01 -8.99
CA ALA A 48 10.85 0.31 -9.43
C ALA A 48 10.05 1.15 -8.41
N ARG A 49 10.48 1.18 -7.16
CA ARG A 49 9.84 1.98 -6.11
C ARG A 49 10.32 3.42 -6.00
N ILE A 50 11.27 3.85 -6.79
CA ILE A 50 11.84 5.21 -6.69
C ILE A 50 10.78 6.30 -6.85
N VAL A 51 9.77 6.06 -7.69
CA VAL A 51 8.62 6.96 -7.89
C VAL A 51 7.84 7.15 -6.60
N SER A 52 7.59 6.07 -5.85
CA SER A 52 6.86 6.12 -4.58
C SER A 52 7.73 6.66 -3.43
N SER A 53 8.96 6.15 -3.29
CA SER A 53 9.86 6.56 -2.20
C SER A 53 10.50 7.93 -2.39
N GLY A 54 10.59 8.43 -3.63
CA GLY A 54 11.08 9.75 -3.98
C GLY A 54 10.02 10.86 -3.95
N ALA A 55 8.79 10.55 -3.55
CA ALA A 55 7.71 11.54 -3.49
C ALA A 55 8.05 12.66 -2.48
N LYS A 56 7.83 13.90 -2.90
CA LYS A 56 8.05 15.07 -2.03
C LYS A 56 7.06 15.05 -0.86
N VAL A 57 7.59 15.22 0.34
CA VAL A 57 6.83 15.19 1.62
C VAL A 57 6.91 16.50 2.41
N ASP A 58 7.37 17.60 1.77
CA ASP A 58 7.34 18.91 2.38
C ASP A 58 5.90 19.38 2.62
N ALA A 59 5.70 20.21 3.64
CA ALA A 59 4.37 20.64 4.08
C ALA A 59 3.55 21.33 2.98
N LYS A 60 4.21 22.09 2.08
CA LYS A 60 3.55 22.76 0.96
C LYS A 60 3.01 21.74 -0.05
N THR A 61 3.86 20.81 -0.48
CA THR A 61 3.47 19.76 -1.44
C THR A 61 2.35 18.87 -0.88
N ILE A 62 2.42 18.50 0.41
CA ILE A 62 1.36 17.69 1.06
C ILE A 62 0.04 18.46 1.07
N LYS A 63 0.05 19.75 1.36
CA LYS A 63 -1.17 20.58 1.42
C LYS A 63 -1.80 20.78 0.04
N GLU A 64 -1.00 20.91 -1.01
CA GLU A 64 -1.46 21.24 -2.36
C GLU A 64 -1.88 20.00 -3.17
N ARG A 65 -1.31 18.83 -2.88
CA ARG A 65 -1.63 17.61 -3.62
C ARG A 65 -2.94 16.98 -3.14
N LYS A 66 -3.70 16.45 -4.10
CA LYS A 66 -4.87 15.62 -3.77
C LYS A 66 -4.41 14.33 -3.07
N CYS A 67 -5.15 13.91 -2.05
CA CYS A 67 -4.88 12.65 -1.38
C CYS A 67 -5.15 11.48 -2.33
N PHE A 68 -4.12 10.69 -2.64
CA PHE A 68 -4.20 9.55 -3.57
C PHE A 68 -4.90 8.31 -2.98
N LEU A 69 -5.27 8.32 -1.70
CA LEU A 69 -6.03 7.25 -1.05
C LEU A 69 -7.52 7.58 -0.90
N CYS A 70 -7.92 8.85 -1.09
CA CYS A 70 -9.34 9.20 -1.06
C CYS A 70 -10.07 8.58 -2.27
N PRO A 71 -11.27 7.98 -2.06
CA PRO A 71 -12.02 7.32 -3.13
C PRO A 71 -12.19 8.14 -4.40
N ALA A 72 -12.46 9.46 -4.25
CA ALA A 72 -12.63 10.37 -5.38
C ALA A 72 -11.35 10.63 -6.21
N ASN A 73 -10.18 10.24 -5.72
CA ASN A 73 -8.89 10.48 -6.37
C ASN A 73 -8.19 9.17 -6.80
N LEU A 74 -8.79 8.03 -6.54
CA LEU A 74 -8.24 6.74 -7.01
C LEU A 74 -8.22 6.70 -8.53
N PRO A 75 -7.19 6.10 -9.13
CA PRO A 75 -7.21 5.82 -10.58
C PRO A 75 -8.47 5.04 -10.96
N PRO A 76 -9.10 5.32 -12.11
CA PRO A 76 -10.34 4.65 -12.53
C PRO A 76 -10.23 3.12 -12.61
N VAL A 77 -9.04 2.59 -12.83
CA VAL A 77 -8.76 1.15 -12.89
C VAL A 77 -8.58 0.53 -11.51
N GLN A 78 -8.29 1.33 -10.47
CA GLN A 78 -8.06 0.82 -9.13
C GLN A 78 -9.38 0.50 -8.44
N LYS A 79 -9.60 -0.78 -8.18
CA LYS A 79 -10.75 -1.28 -7.42
C LYS A 79 -10.35 -1.58 -5.98
N GLY A 80 -11.31 -1.52 -5.09
CA GLY A 80 -11.14 -1.87 -3.69
C GLY A 80 -12.23 -2.82 -3.20
N VAL A 81 -11.98 -3.46 -2.08
CA VAL A 81 -12.94 -4.27 -1.34
C VAL A 81 -13.26 -3.56 -0.03
N PRO A 82 -14.52 -3.24 0.24
CA PRO A 82 -14.93 -2.67 1.52
C PRO A 82 -14.56 -3.62 2.67
N PHE A 83 -14.06 -3.06 3.77
CA PHE A 83 -13.80 -3.78 4.99
C PHE A 83 -14.39 -3.02 6.17
N LYS A 84 -15.19 -3.71 6.98
CA LYS A 84 -16.06 -3.07 7.97
C LYS A 84 -16.86 -1.92 7.32
N GLU A 85 -17.25 -0.90 8.05
CA GLU A 85 -18.09 0.18 7.52
C GLU A 85 -17.32 1.33 6.88
N HIS A 86 -16.02 1.47 7.22
CA HIS A 86 -15.27 2.69 6.89
C HIS A 86 -13.91 2.48 6.23
N TYR A 87 -13.46 1.24 6.06
CA TYR A 87 -12.20 0.95 5.38
C TYR A 87 -12.40 0.47 3.96
N ASN A 88 -11.35 0.60 3.16
CA ASN A 88 -11.27 0.02 1.84
C ASN A 88 -9.94 -0.73 1.68
N ILE A 89 -9.97 -1.96 1.21
CA ILE A 89 -8.78 -2.74 0.94
C ILE A 89 -8.38 -2.51 -0.52
N LEU A 90 -7.20 -1.97 -0.72
CA LEU A 90 -6.65 -1.63 -2.03
C LEU A 90 -5.36 -2.42 -2.30
N VAL A 91 -5.12 -2.81 -3.54
CA VAL A 91 -3.81 -3.30 -3.96
C VAL A 91 -2.83 -2.13 -4.00
N ASN A 92 -1.68 -2.26 -3.34
CA ASN A 92 -0.65 -1.24 -3.41
C ASN A 92 0.09 -1.36 -4.76
N PRO A 93 0.08 -0.31 -5.62
CA PRO A 93 0.71 -0.39 -6.94
C PRO A 93 2.25 -0.34 -6.91
N PHE A 94 2.85 -0.06 -5.74
CA PHE A 94 4.30 -0.06 -5.53
C PHE A 94 4.68 -1.07 -4.43
N PRO A 95 4.62 -2.37 -4.72
CA PRO A 95 4.73 -3.41 -3.71
C PRO A 95 6.14 -3.52 -3.13
N ILE A 96 6.21 -4.01 -1.89
CA ILE A 96 7.43 -4.51 -1.23
C ILE A 96 7.36 -6.04 -1.13
N PHE A 97 6.15 -6.57 -1.12
CA PHE A 97 5.86 -8.00 -0.95
C PHE A 97 4.97 -8.49 -2.10
N PRO A 98 4.95 -9.81 -2.38
CA PRO A 98 4.07 -10.40 -3.40
C PRO A 98 2.57 -10.17 -3.18
N ARG A 99 2.17 -9.86 -1.93
CA ARG A 99 0.80 -9.49 -1.57
C ARG A 99 0.86 -8.25 -0.70
N HIS A 100 0.84 -7.08 -1.32
CA HIS A 100 0.94 -5.79 -0.64
C HIS A 100 -0.37 -5.04 -0.78
N LEU A 101 -1.09 -4.90 0.32
CA LEU A 101 -2.35 -4.18 0.41
C LEU A 101 -2.17 -2.87 1.18
N THR A 102 -3.06 -1.93 0.94
CA THR A 102 -3.20 -0.70 1.70
C THR A 102 -4.65 -0.61 2.17
N MET A 103 -4.87 -0.30 3.43
CA MET A 103 -6.21 -0.22 4.03
C MET A 103 -6.48 1.21 4.53
N PRO A 104 -6.81 2.14 3.63
CA PRO A 104 -7.19 3.48 4.03
C PRO A 104 -8.64 3.51 4.53
N GLU A 105 -8.95 4.50 5.36
CA GLU A 105 -10.32 4.89 5.57
C GLU A 105 -10.93 5.51 4.32
N GLN A 106 -12.23 5.34 4.15
CA GLN A 106 -12.98 5.97 3.05
C GLN A 106 -13.10 7.47 3.24
N ALA A 107 -13.22 7.93 4.49
CA ALA A 107 -13.16 9.34 4.82
C ALA A 107 -11.72 9.85 4.84
N HIS A 108 -11.51 11.11 4.45
CA HIS A 108 -10.21 11.76 4.59
C HIS A 108 -9.99 12.17 6.04
N VAL A 109 -9.11 11.47 6.74
CA VAL A 109 -8.83 11.68 8.15
C VAL A 109 -7.33 11.83 8.39
N ASP A 110 -6.95 12.39 9.54
CA ASP A 110 -5.56 12.46 10.00
C ASP A 110 -5.06 11.04 10.32
N GLN A 111 -3.82 10.73 9.96
CA GLN A 111 -3.19 9.44 10.27
C GLN A 111 -2.76 9.29 11.74
N ARG A 112 -3.03 10.26 12.59
CA ARG A 112 -2.70 10.19 14.01
C ARG A 112 -3.57 9.14 14.71
N ILE A 113 -2.91 8.25 15.45
CA ILE A 113 -3.56 7.12 16.14
C ILE A 113 -3.92 7.46 17.57
N ALA A 114 -3.30 8.49 18.19
CA ALA A 114 -3.38 8.78 19.63
C ALA A 114 -4.82 8.92 20.19
N THR A 115 -5.79 9.29 19.35
CA THR A 115 -7.21 9.41 19.73
C THR A 115 -8.09 8.33 19.09
N ARG A 116 -7.50 7.34 18.44
CA ARG A 116 -8.20 6.39 17.57
C ARG A 116 -7.68 4.96 17.76
N MET A 117 -7.55 4.53 19.02
CA MET A 117 -7.08 3.18 19.36
C MET A 117 -7.99 2.07 18.81
N GLU A 118 -9.29 2.33 18.70
CA GLU A 118 -10.25 1.38 18.14
C GLU A 118 -9.93 1.05 16.67
N ASP A 119 -9.51 2.05 15.91
CA ASP A 119 -9.10 1.84 14.51
C ASP A 119 -7.89 0.91 14.40
N MET A 120 -6.91 1.03 15.31
CA MET A 120 -5.78 0.11 15.36
C MET A 120 -6.21 -1.33 15.66
N LEU A 121 -7.13 -1.52 16.60
CA LEU A 121 -7.65 -2.84 16.94
C LEU A 121 -8.41 -3.44 15.75
N ASP A 122 -9.17 -2.65 15.06
CA ASP A 122 -9.89 -3.05 13.85
C ASP A 122 -8.95 -3.49 12.73
N LEU A 123 -7.89 -2.72 12.49
CA LEU A 123 -6.88 -3.07 11.49
C LEU A 123 -6.06 -4.30 11.88
N ALA A 124 -5.80 -4.51 13.18
CA ALA A 124 -5.10 -5.70 13.67
C ALA A 124 -5.92 -6.99 13.54
N GLN A 125 -7.24 -6.87 13.41
CA GLN A 125 -8.16 -8.00 13.24
C GLN A 125 -8.47 -8.31 11.76
N ALA A 126 -8.00 -7.49 10.85
CA ALA A 126 -8.23 -7.66 9.42
C ALA A 126 -7.41 -8.81 8.83
#